data_5c5b9f739677fa03d3285c12627e184d
#
_entry.id   5c5b9f739677fa03d3285c12627e184d
#
_cell.length_a   1.000
_cell.length_b   1.000
_cell.length_c   1.000
_cell.angle_alpha   90.00
_cell.angle_beta   90.00
_cell.angle_gamma   90.00
#
_symmetry.space_group_name_H-M   'P 1'
#
loop_
_entity.id
_entity.type
_entity.pdbx_description
1 polymer ?
#
loop_
_entity_poly.entity_id
_entity_poly.type
_entity_poly.pdbx_seq_one_letter_code
_entity_poly.pdbx_strand_id
1 'polypeptide(L)'
;MAENVYELSADRVLEPPSTFKGKLRHLGPGFILSASIVGSGELIATTNFGAEAGFVCLWIIIFSCLVKVALQLEFGKHAIYSGKTTIGAFNDLPGPKFGKASWSIWAWLFAMSLKFLQVGGIIGLVAVVMNTLIPIGPEGGKVGVIFWTVAAGLSVAFLISRGRYALIERWCLIMIGLFTIFTVISVIALQWTDYSITASQISSGLSFEMPSKLILFSAIAAFGITGVGGDEIMAYNYWLIEKGYASYTGPRPPESDQKAHDAWLARARGWIRIMTLDALFSLLCYTLVTILFYILGAAVLHVLHGKLKDGQELLGALSLMYTESLGPSAKWIFMVGAVVVLYSTLLAALGAWTRLFADAFSHIGVGDFQDPKRRQKAIAIGSFVITAIWAILYFIFEKPKLMILVGGFITAVILLLVLFAAFVMRFHWSPTQLKPSRLYDLALCLSALAIAFGGIWSISMGLRKFFDKPAEKTALHGSAALPQAHQVPVRPDQQLPIHHHR
;
A
#
# COMPACT_ATOMS: atom_id res chain seq x y z
N MET A 1 31.75 -8.73 15.33
CA MET A 1 31.21 -7.58 14.59
C MET A 1 29.93 -8.01 13.93
N ALA A 2 28.86 -7.21 13.98
CA ALA A 2 27.65 -7.55 13.24
C ALA A 2 27.96 -7.56 11.75
N GLU A 3 27.67 -8.66 11.12
CA GLU A 3 27.98 -8.93 9.71
C GLU A 3 27.18 -7.98 8.80
N ASN A 4 27.89 -7.31 7.85
CA ASN A 4 27.21 -6.37 6.94
C ASN A 4 26.48 -7.11 5.83
N VAL A 5 25.15 -7.27 5.93
CA VAL A 5 24.32 -7.97 4.95
C VAL A 5 24.24 -7.28 3.58
N TYR A 6 24.62 -6.00 3.50
CA TYR A 6 24.63 -5.19 2.27
C TYR A 6 25.97 -5.24 1.53
N GLU A 7 26.94 -5.99 2.03
CA GLU A 7 28.23 -6.21 1.41
C GLU A 7 28.31 -7.62 0.84
N LEU A 8 28.66 -7.74 -0.43
CA LEU A 8 28.82 -9.03 -1.08
C LEU A 8 30.18 -9.63 -0.70
N SER A 9 30.16 -10.85 -0.15
CA SER A 9 31.36 -11.61 0.21
C SER A 9 31.33 -12.98 -0.45
N ALA A 10 32.50 -13.49 -0.86
CA ALA A 10 32.65 -14.83 -1.39
C ALA A 10 32.34 -15.93 -0.35
N ASP A 11 32.49 -15.62 0.94
CA ASP A 11 32.29 -16.58 2.04
C ASP A 11 30.82 -16.92 2.27
N ARG A 12 29.88 -16.16 1.69
CA ARG A 12 28.42 -16.35 1.85
C ARG A 12 27.76 -17.01 0.66
N VAL A 13 28.53 -17.40 -0.33
CA VAL A 13 27.99 -18.04 -1.52
C VAL A 13 27.28 -19.35 -1.15
N LEU A 14 26.05 -19.49 -1.61
CA LEU A 14 25.23 -20.66 -1.39
C LEU A 14 24.58 -21.12 -2.69
N GLU A 15 24.72 -22.41 -2.99
CA GLU A 15 24.05 -22.98 -4.16
C GLU A 15 22.52 -23.00 -3.96
N PRO A 16 21.75 -22.65 -5.00
CA PRO A 16 20.29 -22.66 -4.90
C PRO A 16 19.75 -24.08 -4.71
N PRO A 17 18.81 -24.29 -3.77
CA PRO A 17 18.27 -25.62 -3.51
C PRO A 17 17.57 -26.20 -4.73
N SER A 18 17.83 -27.47 -5.03
CA SER A 18 17.22 -28.22 -6.13
C SER A 18 15.81 -28.70 -5.80
N THR A 19 15.56 -29.09 -4.53
CA THR A 19 14.28 -29.67 -4.08
C THR A 19 13.23 -28.58 -3.85
N PHE A 20 11.97 -28.89 -4.10
CA PHE A 20 10.85 -27.98 -3.85
C PHE A 20 10.75 -27.55 -2.38
N LYS A 21 10.90 -28.52 -1.44
CA LYS A 21 10.94 -28.23 0.01
C LYS A 21 12.10 -27.31 0.39
N GLY A 22 13.26 -27.47 -0.25
CA GLY A 22 14.41 -26.58 -0.08
C GLY A 22 14.08 -25.16 -0.53
N LYS A 23 13.44 -25.00 -1.70
CA LYS A 23 13.01 -23.68 -2.22
C LYS A 23 12.03 -23.00 -1.28
N LEU A 24 11.03 -23.71 -0.75
CA LEU A 24 10.04 -23.17 0.19
C LEU A 24 10.66 -22.59 1.48
N ARG A 25 11.80 -23.12 1.95
CA ARG A 25 12.50 -22.60 3.14
C ARG A 25 13.13 -21.22 2.92
N HIS A 26 13.40 -20.88 1.67
CA HIS A 26 14.01 -19.58 1.32
C HIS A 26 12.98 -18.53 0.96
N LEU A 27 11.69 -18.87 0.81
CA LEU A 27 10.64 -17.90 0.63
C LEU A 27 10.54 -17.01 1.88
N GLY A 28 10.05 -15.81 1.72
CA GLY A 28 9.89 -14.88 2.85
C GLY A 28 9.69 -13.43 2.41
N PRO A 29 10.58 -12.84 1.62
CA PRO A 29 10.45 -11.45 1.17
C PRO A 29 9.08 -11.12 0.56
N GLY A 30 8.54 -12.00 -0.28
CA GLY A 30 7.20 -11.84 -0.85
C GLY A 30 6.08 -11.96 0.18
N PHE A 31 6.23 -12.81 1.20
CA PHE A 31 5.25 -12.89 2.28
C PHE A 31 5.27 -11.68 3.20
N ILE A 32 6.47 -11.10 3.47
CA ILE A 32 6.58 -9.81 4.17
C ILE A 32 5.84 -8.74 3.38
N LEU A 33 6.03 -8.74 2.07
CA LEU A 33 5.37 -7.82 1.17
C LEU A 33 3.84 -8.02 1.18
N SER A 34 3.36 -9.28 1.13
CA SER A 34 1.93 -9.58 1.26
C SER A 34 1.34 -9.06 2.57
N ALA A 35 2.09 -9.12 3.68
CA ALA A 35 1.65 -8.59 4.97
C ALA A 35 1.58 -7.05 4.98
N SER A 36 2.41 -6.37 4.18
CA SER A 36 2.31 -4.93 3.97
C SER A 36 1.09 -4.55 3.11
N ILE A 37 0.85 -5.32 2.04
CA ILE A 37 -0.22 -5.08 1.07
C ILE A 37 -1.59 -5.35 1.70
N VAL A 38 -1.78 -6.55 2.29
CA VAL A 38 -3.03 -6.93 2.98
C VAL A 38 -3.19 -6.09 4.25
N GLY A 39 -3.57 -4.85 4.08
CA GLY A 39 -3.63 -3.85 5.14
C GLY A 39 -4.67 -2.79 4.84
N SER A 40 -4.27 -1.54 5.05
CA SER A 40 -5.15 -0.39 4.82
C SER A 40 -5.57 -0.23 3.36
N GLY A 41 -4.76 -0.68 2.41
CA GLY A 41 -5.07 -0.64 0.99
C GLY A 41 -6.34 -1.41 0.68
N GLU A 42 -6.36 -2.67 1.06
CA GLU A 42 -7.46 -3.58 0.83
C GLU A 42 -8.66 -3.23 1.71
N LEU A 43 -8.44 -3.06 3.01
CA LEU A 43 -9.52 -2.79 3.96
C LEU A 43 -10.25 -1.47 3.67
N ILE A 44 -9.56 -0.43 3.20
CA ILE A 44 -10.13 0.90 3.02
C ILE A 44 -10.30 1.26 1.55
N ALA A 45 -9.21 1.27 0.76
CA ALA A 45 -9.26 1.78 -0.61
C ALA A 45 -10.00 0.83 -1.54
N THR A 46 -9.70 -0.48 -1.47
CA THR A 46 -10.35 -1.50 -2.31
C THR A 46 -11.83 -1.63 -1.96
N THR A 47 -12.15 -1.70 -0.67
CA THR A 47 -13.52 -1.79 -0.18
C THR A 47 -14.32 -0.54 -0.52
N ASN A 48 -13.74 0.67 -0.34
CA ASN A 48 -14.38 1.92 -0.73
C ASN A 48 -14.66 1.96 -2.25
N PHE A 49 -13.70 1.48 -3.05
CA PHE A 49 -13.89 1.45 -4.49
C PHE A 49 -15.00 0.47 -4.89
N GLY A 50 -15.08 -0.71 -4.25
CA GLY A 50 -16.21 -1.64 -4.42
C GLY A 50 -17.55 -1.03 -4.00
N ALA A 51 -17.59 -0.30 -2.86
CA ALA A 51 -18.78 0.40 -2.39
C ALA A 51 -19.26 1.50 -3.37
N GLU A 52 -18.35 2.22 -4.00
CA GLU A 52 -18.70 3.28 -4.97
C GLU A 52 -19.01 2.73 -6.37
N ALA A 53 -18.30 1.71 -6.83
CA ALA A 53 -18.38 1.19 -8.21
C ALA A 53 -19.33 -0.01 -8.37
N GLY A 54 -19.71 -0.68 -7.28
CA GLY A 54 -20.33 -1.99 -7.39
C GLY A 54 -19.41 -3.02 -8.01
N PHE A 55 -19.96 -4.01 -8.73
CA PHE A 55 -19.13 -5.07 -9.33
C PHE A 55 -18.37 -4.66 -10.59
N VAL A 56 -18.85 -3.67 -11.34
CA VAL A 56 -18.41 -3.31 -12.71
C VAL A 56 -16.89 -3.11 -12.85
N CYS A 57 -16.23 -2.62 -11.82
CA CYS A 57 -14.80 -2.30 -11.87
C CYS A 57 -13.89 -3.36 -11.20
N LEU A 58 -14.37 -4.58 -10.94
CA LEU A 58 -13.56 -5.68 -10.37
C LEU A 58 -12.30 -5.95 -11.19
N TRP A 59 -12.38 -5.85 -12.52
CA TRP A 59 -11.26 -6.06 -13.44
C TRP A 59 -10.09 -5.10 -13.15
N ILE A 60 -10.36 -3.85 -12.72
CA ILE A 60 -9.31 -2.86 -12.42
C ILE A 60 -8.45 -3.36 -11.25
N ILE A 61 -9.07 -3.96 -10.25
CA ILE A 61 -8.40 -4.50 -9.06
C ILE A 61 -7.50 -5.68 -9.46
N ILE A 62 -8.05 -6.65 -10.19
CA ILE A 62 -7.28 -7.80 -10.67
C ILE A 62 -6.12 -7.35 -11.56
N PHE A 63 -6.40 -6.46 -12.51
CA PHE A 63 -5.42 -5.92 -13.42
C PHE A 63 -4.30 -5.16 -12.69
N SER A 64 -4.66 -4.33 -11.69
CA SER A 64 -3.71 -3.61 -10.85
C SER A 64 -2.71 -4.54 -10.15
N CYS A 65 -3.17 -5.66 -9.60
CA CYS A 65 -2.30 -6.65 -8.98
C CYS A 65 -1.35 -7.30 -10.00
N LEU A 66 -1.86 -7.69 -11.16
CA LEU A 66 -1.11 -8.40 -12.18
C LEU A 66 -0.01 -7.56 -12.84
N VAL A 67 -0.31 -6.30 -13.17
CA VAL A 67 0.66 -5.46 -13.92
C VAL A 67 1.86 -5.04 -13.08
N LYS A 68 1.73 -4.94 -11.77
CA LYS A 68 2.81 -4.46 -10.92
C LYS A 68 3.84 -5.52 -10.57
N VAL A 69 3.48 -6.81 -10.63
CA VAL A 69 4.42 -7.89 -10.31
C VAL A 69 5.62 -7.93 -11.28
N ALA A 70 5.43 -7.49 -12.53
CA ALA A 70 6.53 -7.41 -13.50
C ALA A 70 7.63 -6.44 -13.04
N LEU A 71 7.24 -5.30 -12.46
CA LEU A 71 8.19 -4.34 -11.89
C LEU A 71 8.87 -4.91 -10.66
N GLN A 72 8.11 -5.55 -9.76
CA GLN A 72 8.65 -6.23 -8.58
C GLN A 72 9.73 -7.23 -8.96
N LEU A 73 9.50 -8.02 -10.01
CA LEU A 73 10.47 -9.00 -10.49
C LEU A 73 11.76 -8.35 -11.03
N GLU A 74 11.68 -7.19 -11.71
CA GLU A 74 12.88 -6.49 -12.17
C GLU A 74 13.73 -5.96 -11.02
N PHE A 75 13.11 -5.36 -10.00
CA PHE A 75 13.81 -4.91 -8.80
C PHE A 75 14.43 -6.08 -8.03
N GLY A 76 13.71 -7.20 -7.94
CA GLY A 76 14.23 -8.42 -7.31
C GLY A 76 15.41 -9.03 -8.06
N LYS A 77 15.35 -9.13 -9.39
CA LYS A 77 16.48 -9.59 -10.22
C LYS A 77 17.69 -8.67 -10.03
N HIS A 78 17.46 -7.35 -10.07
CA HIS A 78 18.52 -6.37 -9.88
C HIS A 78 19.19 -6.54 -8.52
N ALA A 79 18.46 -6.74 -7.43
CA ALA A 79 19.02 -7.04 -6.11
C ALA A 79 19.94 -8.27 -6.14
N ILE A 80 19.51 -9.35 -6.80
CA ILE A 80 20.23 -10.63 -6.80
C ILE A 80 21.54 -10.57 -7.56
N TYR A 81 21.55 -9.97 -8.77
CA TYR A 81 22.75 -9.99 -9.60
C TYR A 81 23.71 -8.80 -9.32
N SER A 82 23.23 -7.70 -8.76
CA SER A 82 24.05 -6.52 -8.51
C SER A 82 24.42 -6.32 -7.03
N GLY A 83 23.61 -6.84 -6.11
CA GLY A 83 23.73 -6.57 -4.67
C GLY A 83 23.39 -5.13 -4.29
N LYS A 84 22.96 -4.28 -5.23
CA LYS A 84 22.65 -2.87 -4.97
C LYS A 84 21.26 -2.71 -4.40
N THR A 85 21.15 -1.80 -3.42
CA THR A 85 19.86 -1.35 -2.92
C THR A 85 19.09 -0.57 -3.99
N THR A 86 17.78 -0.46 -3.83
CA THR A 86 16.95 0.33 -4.75
C THR A 86 17.38 1.80 -4.81
N ILE A 87 17.67 2.41 -3.67
CA ILE A 87 18.13 3.81 -3.63
C ILE A 87 19.51 3.96 -4.26
N GLY A 88 20.41 3.00 -4.02
CA GLY A 88 21.69 2.94 -4.73
C GLY A 88 21.52 2.86 -6.25
N ALA A 89 20.58 2.00 -6.71
CA ALA A 89 20.24 1.91 -8.13
C ALA A 89 19.62 3.21 -8.66
N PHE A 90 18.77 3.87 -7.87
CA PHE A 90 18.20 5.17 -8.25
C PHE A 90 19.27 6.23 -8.40
N ASN A 91 20.31 6.23 -7.56
CA ASN A 91 21.43 7.15 -7.70
C ASN A 91 22.25 6.96 -8.99
N ASP A 92 22.15 5.79 -9.60
CA ASP A 92 22.82 5.44 -10.86
C ASP A 92 21.92 5.63 -12.10
N LEU A 93 20.65 6.02 -11.93
CA LEU A 93 19.76 6.29 -13.06
C LEU A 93 20.27 7.44 -13.92
N PRO A 94 20.09 7.34 -15.26
CA PRO A 94 20.52 8.39 -16.17
C PRO A 94 19.79 9.70 -15.90
N GLY A 95 20.53 10.81 -15.96
CA GLY A 95 20.01 12.16 -15.76
C GLY A 95 20.92 13.03 -14.90
N PRO A 96 20.47 14.26 -14.56
CA PRO A 96 21.27 15.21 -13.80
C PRO A 96 21.47 14.77 -12.34
N LYS A 97 22.61 15.15 -11.78
CA LYS A 97 22.88 15.04 -10.35
C LYS A 97 22.79 16.40 -9.70
N PHE A 98 22.15 16.47 -8.55
CA PHE A 98 22.02 17.67 -7.73
C PHE A 98 22.81 17.45 -6.43
N GLY A 99 23.97 18.08 -6.31
CA GLY A 99 24.92 17.77 -5.26
C GLY A 99 25.50 16.35 -5.42
N LYS A 100 25.39 15.52 -4.37
CA LYS A 100 25.90 14.15 -4.37
C LYS A 100 24.90 13.13 -4.91
N ALA A 101 23.61 13.49 -5.01
CA ALA A 101 22.52 12.58 -5.37
C ALA A 101 21.93 12.86 -6.76
N SER A 102 21.47 11.80 -7.42
CA SER A 102 20.72 11.87 -8.67
C SER A 102 19.36 12.54 -8.47
N TRP A 103 18.84 13.15 -9.55
CA TRP A 103 17.48 13.73 -9.60
C TRP A 103 16.40 12.77 -9.12
N SER A 104 16.56 11.49 -9.37
CA SER A 104 15.61 10.44 -9.00
C SER A 104 15.48 10.26 -7.48
N ILE A 105 16.55 10.42 -6.71
CA ILE A 105 16.50 10.42 -5.25
C ILE A 105 15.71 11.62 -4.74
N TRP A 106 15.92 12.81 -5.31
CA TRP A 106 15.17 14.01 -4.92
C TRP A 106 13.70 13.92 -5.28
N ALA A 107 13.39 13.40 -6.48
CA ALA A 107 12.01 13.15 -6.92
C ALA A 107 11.31 12.13 -5.99
N TRP A 108 12.02 11.06 -5.62
CA TRP A 108 11.51 10.06 -4.68
C TRP A 108 11.28 10.66 -3.28
N LEU A 109 12.25 11.41 -2.74
CA LEU A 109 12.12 12.08 -1.44
C LEU A 109 10.90 13.02 -1.41
N PHE A 110 10.70 13.79 -2.48
CA PHE A 110 9.53 14.67 -2.60
C PHE A 110 8.22 13.86 -2.60
N ALA A 111 8.12 12.85 -3.45
CA ALA A 111 6.92 12.03 -3.55
C ALA A 111 6.62 11.27 -2.25
N MET A 112 7.66 10.73 -1.58
CA MET A 112 7.51 10.05 -0.30
C MET A 112 7.10 10.99 0.83
N SER A 113 7.54 12.26 0.80
CA SER A 113 7.08 13.26 1.78
C SER A 113 5.58 13.48 1.72
N LEU A 114 4.99 13.45 0.52
CA LEU A 114 3.53 13.51 0.35
C LEU A 114 2.85 12.22 0.80
N LYS A 115 3.51 11.08 0.63
CA LYS A 115 2.97 9.76 1.03
C LYS A 115 2.88 9.57 2.55
N PHE A 116 3.60 10.35 3.36
CA PHE A 116 3.43 10.34 4.82
C PHE A 116 1.96 10.53 5.24
N LEU A 117 1.18 11.26 4.44
CA LEU A 117 -0.25 11.45 4.68
C LEU A 117 -1.01 10.12 4.74
N GLN A 118 -0.71 9.17 3.84
CA GLN A 118 -1.35 7.86 3.82
C GLN A 118 -1.21 7.14 5.16
N VAL A 119 0.02 7.05 5.66
CA VAL A 119 0.30 6.29 6.89
C VAL A 119 -0.16 7.06 8.12
N GLY A 120 -0.20 8.40 8.05
CA GLY A 120 -0.91 9.23 9.03
C GLY A 120 -2.40 8.87 9.13
N GLY A 121 -3.07 8.57 8.01
CA GLY A 121 -4.44 8.04 8.01
C GLY A 121 -4.54 6.65 8.65
N ILE A 122 -3.55 5.78 8.40
CA ILE A 122 -3.53 4.42 8.94
C ILE A 122 -3.37 4.43 10.48
N ILE A 123 -2.44 5.20 11.02
CA ILE A 123 -2.24 5.29 12.48
C ILE A 123 -3.49 5.87 13.16
N GLY A 124 -4.16 6.84 12.51
CA GLY A 124 -5.42 7.38 12.98
C GLY A 124 -6.53 6.32 13.02
N LEU A 125 -6.65 5.47 12.01
CA LEU A 125 -7.62 4.38 12.02
C LEU A 125 -7.31 3.34 13.10
N VAL A 126 -6.05 2.96 13.30
CA VAL A 126 -5.67 2.09 14.43
C VAL A 126 -6.17 2.70 15.73
N ALA A 127 -5.96 4.00 15.93
CA ALA A 127 -6.38 4.70 17.13
C ALA A 127 -7.90 4.72 17.29
N VAL A 128 -8.66 4.96 16.23
CA VAL A 128 -10.13 4.96 16.25
C VAL A 128 -10.68 3.57 16.57
N VAL A 129 -10.13 2.50 15.96
CA VAL A 129 -10.55 1.12 16.26
C VAL A 129 -10.21 0.75 17.70
N MET A 130 -8.99 1.05 18.16
CA MET A 130 -8.56 0.80 19.54
C MET A 130 -9.42 1.54 20.55
N ASN A 131 -9.77 2.80 20.27
CA ASN A 131 -10.64 3.58 21.15
C ASN A 131 -12.10 3.08 21.13
N THR A 132 -12.53 2.40 20.07
CA THR A 132 -13.83 1.73 20.02
C THR A 132 -13.83 0.44 20.84
N LEU A 133 -12.72 -0.32 20.82
CA LEU A 133 -12.55 -1.56 21.59
C LEU A 133 -12.29 -1.29 23.08
N ILE A 134 -11.45 -0.31 23.37
CA ILE A 134 -11.01 0.05 24.72
C ILE A 134 -11.09 1.58 24.83
N PRO A 135 -12.27 2.12 25.20
CA PRO A 135 -12.47 3.57 25.31
C PRO A 135 -11.64 4.16 26.44
N ILE A 136 -10.98 5.29 26.16
CA ILE A 136 -10.21 6.04 27.14
C ILE A 136 -10.77 7.45 27.24
N GLY A 137 -11.04 7.89 28.47
CA GLY A 137 -11.64 9.19 28.75
C GLY A 137 -13.17 9.20 28.66
N PRO A 138 -13.80 10.35 28.89
CA PRO A 138 -15.26 10.47 28.84
C PRO A 138 -15.79 10.08 27.45
N GLU A 139 -16.69 9.11 27.39
CA GLU A 139 -17.41 8.64 26.19
C GLU A 139 -16.53 8.25 24.98
N GLY A 140 -15.27 7.81 25.19
CA GLY A 140 -14.40 7.40 24.08
C GLY A 140 -14.03 8.54 23.13
N GLY A 141 -14.02 9.79 23.59
CA GLY A 141 -13.83 11.00 22.82
C GLY A 141 -12.41 11.20 22.25
N LYS A 142 -12.11 12.42 21.80
CA LYS A 142 -10.81 12.80 21.18
C LYS A 142 -9.60 12.42 22.02
N VAL A 143 -9.72 12.47 23.36
CA VAL A 143 -8.61 12.14 24.29
C VAL A 143 -8.16 10.69 24.08
N GLY A 144 -9.09 9.74 23.95
CA GLY A 144 -8.76 8.34 23.73
C GLY A 144 -8.11 8.11 22.37
N VAL A 145 -8.58 8.79 21.30
CA VAL A 145 -7.96 8.70 19.98
C VAL A 145 -6.54 9.26 19.99
N ILE A 146 -6.29 10.38 20.68
CA ILE A 146 -4.94 10.94 20.85
C ILE A 146 -4.04 9.94 21.57
N PHE A 147 -4.51 9.39 22.70
CA PHE A 147 -3.75 8.39 23.46
C PHE A 147 -3.37 7.19 22.60
N TRP A 148 -4.34 6.60 21.89
CA TRP A 148 -4.09 5.43 21.07
C TRP A 148 -3.22 5.72 19.83
N THR A 149 -3.30 6.93 19.26
CA THR A 149 -2.41 7.36 18.17
C THR A 149 -0.96 7.39 18.64
N VAL A 150 -0.73 8.02 19.79
CA VAL A 150 0.62 8.11 20.40
C VAL A 150 1.12 6.73 20.83
N ALA A 151 0.27 5.94 21.48
CA ALA A 151 0.62 4.58 21.93
C ALA A 151 0.97 3.66 20.74
N ALA A 152 0.18 3.68 19.66
CA ALA A 152 0.47 2.92 18.45
C ALA A 152 1.78 3.37 17.80
N GLY A 153 1.99 4.69 17.64
CA GLY A 153 3.22 5.23 17.06
C GLY A 153 4.47 4.86 17.88
N LEU A 154 4.44 5.06 19.19
CA LEU A 154 5.56 4.73 20.07
C LEU A 154 5.84 3.22 20.11
N SER A 155 4.80 2.38 20.12
CA SER A 155 4.96 0.93 20.13
C SER A 155 5.63 0.43 18.85
N VAL A 156 5.17 0.88 17.67
CA VAL A 156 5.76 0.51 16.37
C VAL A 156 7.20 1.03 16.27
N ALA A 157 7.46 2.30 16.67
CA ALA A 157 8.81 2.88 16.66
C ALA A 157 9.77 2.09 17.56
N PHE A 158 9.34 1.76 18.77
CA PHE A 158 10.13 0.99 19.71
C PHE A 158 10.46 -0.41 19.19
N LEU A 159 9.50 -1.08 18.55
CA LEU A 159 9.69 -2.42 18.02
C LEU A 159 10.70 -2.43 16.86
N ILE A 160 10.59 -1.48 15.93
CA ILE A 160 11.52 -1.35 14.81
C ILE A 160 12.92 -0.95 15.31
N SER A 161 13.02 0.01 16.24
CA SER A 161 14.30 0.46 16.80
C SER A 161 15.09 -0.65 17.52
N ARG A 162 14.38 -1.63 18.11
CA ARG A 162 14.96 -2.75 18.86
C ARG A 162 15.28 -3.97 18.00
N GLY A 163 14.96 -3.95 16.72
CA GLY A 163 15.22 -5.08 15.81
C GLY A 163 14.37 -6.33 16.10
N ARG A 164 13.32 -6.25 16.91
CA ARG A 164 12.40 -7.37 17.21
C ARG A 164 11.32 -7.57 16.15
N TYR A 165 11.52 -6.95 15.02
CA TYR A 165 10.60 -6.99 13.88
C TYR A 165 10.17 -8.42 13.50
N ALA A 166 11.12 -9.36 13.39
CA ALA A 166 10.83 -10.72 12.93
C ALA A 166 9.82 -11.52 13.78
N LEU A 167 9.79 -11.28 15.10
CA LEU A 167 8.82 -11.96 15.97
C LEU A 167 7.40 -11.44 15.73
N ILE A 168 7.27 -10.11 15.67
CA ILE A 168 5.98 -9.44 15.49
C ILE A 168 5.45 -9.70 14.09
N GLU A 169 6.31 -9.63 13.08
CA GLU A 169 5.98 -9.99 11.71
C GLU A 169 5.35 -11.38 11.64
N ARG A 170 5.96 -12.37 12.31
CA ARG A 170 5.41 -13.74 12.32
C ARG A 170 4.00 -13.79 12.94
N TRP A 171 3.77 -13.09 14.06
CA TRP A 171 2.45 -13.01 14.66
C TRP A 171 1.45 -12.25 13.77
N CYS A 172 1.85 -11.12 13.18
CA CYS A 172 1.01 -10.39 12.23
C CYS A 172 0.63 -11.25 11.02
N LEU A 173 1.57 -12.01 10.45
CA LEU A 173 1.29 -12.92 9.33
C LEU A 173 0.26 -13.98 9.70
N ILE A 174 0.37 -14.59 10.89
CA ILE A 174 -0.60 -15.57 11.37
C ILE A 174 -1.98 -14.93 11.52
N MET A 175 -2.05 -13.76 12.14
CA MET A 175 -3.31 -13.05 12.37
C MET A 175 -3.95 -12.56 11.05
N ILE A 176 -3.13 -12.08 10.10
CA ILE A 176 -3.61 -11.73 8.75
C ILE A 176 -4.15 -12.97 8.04
N GLY A 177 -3.46 -14.11 8.15
CA GLY A 177 -3.96 -15.37 7.62
C GLY A 177 -5.32 -15.76 8.20
N LEU A 178 -5.49 -15.67 9.51
CA LEU A 178 -6.76 -15.92 10.18
C LEU A 178 -7.85 -14.93 9.75
N PHE A 179 -7.51 -13.64 9.64
CA PHE A 179 -8.44 -12.62 9.17
C PHE A 179 -8.83 -12.83 7.70
N THR A 180 -7.90 -13.29 6.87
CA THR A 180 -8.18 -13.69 5.47
C THR A 180 -9.18 -14.84 5.41
N ILE A 181 -8.99 -15.87 6.25
CA ILE A 181 -9.92 -17.01 6.35
C ILE A 181 -11.31 -16.52 6.78
N PHE A 182 -11.36 -15.62 7.77
CA PHE A 182 -12.61 -15.00 8.22
C PHE A 182 -13.31 -14.22 7.09
N THR A 183 -12.53 -13.50 6.28
CA THR A 183 -13.05 -12.76 5.10
C THR A 183 -13.58 -13.71 4.02
N VAL A 184 -12.87 -14.82 3.75
CA VAL A 184 -13.34 -15.87 2.83
C VAL A 184 -14.66 -16.45 3.30
N ILE A 185 -14.76 -16.81 4.59
CA ILE A 185 -15.99 -17.36 5.18
C ILE A 185 -17.12 -16.35 5.03
N SER A 186 -16.86 -15.04 5.27
CA SER A 186 -17.85 -13.99 5.10
C SER A 186 -18.39 -13.89 3.67
N VAL A 187 -17.51 -13.92 2.67
CA VAL A 187 -17.93 -13.91 1.24
C VAL A 187 -18.76 -15.15 0.88
N ILE A 188 -18.36 -16.32 1.38
CA ILE A 188 -19.12 -17.54 1.17
C ILE A 188 -20.49 -17.46 1.87
N ALA A 189 -20.54 -16.96 3.10
CA ALA A 189 -21.77 -16.83 3.88
C ALA A 189 -22.78 -15.87 3.24
N LEU A 190 -22.34 -14.88 2.46
CA LEU A 190 -23.23 -13.98 1.71
C LEU A 190 -24.20 -14.74 0.77
N GLN A 191 -23.82 -15.96 0.32
CA GLN A 191 -24.68 -16.73 -0.57
C GLN A 191 -26.02 -17.16 0.07
N TRP A 192 -26.13 -17.11 1.39
CA TRP A 192 -27.34 -17.42 2.16
C TRP A 192 -28.03 -16.17 2.73
N THR A 193 -27.69 -14.99 2.21
CA THR A 193 -28.27 -13.70 2.62
C THR A 193 -28.87 -12.97 1.42
N ASP A 194 -29.53 -11.84 1.67
CA ASP A 194 -30.07 -10.95 0.63
C ASP A 194 -28.98 -10.32 -0.25
N TYR A 195 -27.71 -10.43 0.16
CA TYR A 195 -26.53 -9.94 -0.55
C TYR A 195 -25.84 -11.03 -1.38
N SER A 196 -26.57 -12.08 -1.76
CA SER A 196 -26.01 -13.19 -2.53
C SER A 196 -25.40 -12.73 -3.86
N ILE A 197 -24.22 -13.26 -4.16
CA ILE A 197 -23.43 -12.88 -5.33
C ILE A 197 -23.83 -13.77 -6.52
N THR A 198 -24.22 -13.15 -7.63
CA THR A 198 -24.63 -13.86 -8.85
C THR A 198 -23.49 -13.97 -9.85
N ALA A 199 -23.53 -15.00 -10.71
CA ALA A 199 -22.56 -15.14 -11.80
C ALA A 199 -22.59 -13.96 -12.78
N SER A 200 -23.77 -13.34 -12.99
CA SER A 200 -23.91 -12.15 -13.84
C SER A 200 -23.18 -10.93 -13.25
N GLN A 201 -23.19 -10.74 -11.94
CA GLN A 201 -22.43 -9.66 -11.27
C GLN A 201 -20.92 -9.86 -11.42
N ILE A 202 -20.42 -11.09 -11.28
CA ILE A 202 -18.99 -11.38 -11.48
C ILE A 202 -18.62 -11.18 -12.96
N SER A 203 -19.45 -11.62 -13.91
CA SER A 203 -19.19 -11.42 -15.34
C SER A 203 -19.22 -9.93 -15.73
N SER A 204 -20.14 -9.13 -15.17
CA SER A 204 -20.13 -7.68 -15.37
C SER A 204 -18.86 -7.03 -14.79
N GLY A 205 -18.35 -7.55 -13.67
CA GLY A 205 -17.10 -7.12 -13.07
C GLY A 205 -15.86 -7.38 -13.94
N LEU A 206 -15.96 -8.26 -14.92
CA LEU A 206 -14.90 -8.60 -15.86
C LEU A 206 -15.15 -8.06 -17.28
N SER A 207 -16.16 -7.21 -17.48
CA SER A 207 -16.54 -6.64 -18.79
C SER A 207 -15.62 -5.51 -19.29
N PHE A 208 -14.62 -5.10 -18.52
CA PHE A 208 -13.71 -4.00 -18.84
C PHE A 208 -14.39 -2.64 -19.01
N GLU A 209 -15.54 -2.46 -18.41
CA GLU A 209 -16.21 -1.15 -18.40
C GLU A 209 -15.38 -0.12 -17.61
N MET A 210 -15.31 1.09 -18.16
CA MET A 210 -14.54 2.17 -17.53
C MET A 210 -15.34 2.82 -16.41
N PRO A 211 -14.69 3.17 -15.28
CA PRO A 211 -15.35 3.84 -14.18
C PRO A 211 -15.90 5.20 -14.61
N SER A 212 -17.06 5.57 -14.05
CA SER A 212 -17.63 6.89 -14.28
C SER A 212 -16.69 7.99 -13.76
N LYS A 213 -16.83 9.22 -14.27
CA LYS A 213 -16.01 10.37 -13.82
C LYS A 213 -16.12 10.64 -12.32
N LEU A 214 -17.25 10.29 -11.70
CA LEU A 214 -17.51 10.52 -10.26
C LEU A 214 -16.64 9.62 -9.36
N ILE A 215 -16.39 8.37 -9.79
CA ILE A 215 -15.63 7.38 -9.01
C ILE A 215 -14.18 7.22 -9.48
N LEU A 216 -13.78 8.01 -10.50
CA LEU A 216 -12.46 7.90 -11.10
C LEU A 216 -11.32 8.17 -10.10
N PHE A 217 -11.52 9.09 -9.14
CA PHE A 217 -10.52 9.32 -8.09
C PHE A 217 -10.29 8.07 -7.22
N SER A 218 -11.39 7.41 -6.82
CA SER A 218 -11.30 6.16 -6.04
C SER A 218 -10.71 5.02 -6.86
N ALA A 219 -11.02 4.95 -8.16
CA ALA A 219 -10.43 3.96 -9.07
C ALA A 219 -8.90 4.12 -9.19
N ILE A 220 -8.40 5.36 -9.36
CA ILE A 220 -6.98 5.65 -9.44
C ILE A 220 -6.30 5.41 -8.09
N ALA A 221 -6.92 5.84 -6.99
CA ALA A 221 -6.40 5.61 -5.65
C ALA A 221 -6.30 4.10 -5.35
N ALA A 222 -7.35 3.34 -5.69
CA ALA A 222 -7.35 1.89 -5.58
C ALA A 222 -6.27 1.28 -6.48
N PHE A 223 -6.19 1.67 -7.77
CA PHE A 223 -5.13 1.19 -8.66
C PHE A 223 -3.72 1.49 -8.10
N GLY A 224 -3.49 2.65 -7.49
CA GLY A 224 -2.20 2.99 -6.88
C GLY A 224 -1.83 2.07 -5.72
N ILE A 225 -2.77 1.83 -4.80
CA ILE A 225 -2.51 1.18 -3.50
C ILE A 225 -2.73 -0.34 -3.51
N THR A 226 -3.66 -0.87 -4.34
CA THR A 226 -3.95 -2.31 -4.38
C THR A 226 -2.82 -3.11 -5.01
N GLY A 227 -2.56 -4.28 -4.49
CA GLY A 227 -1.38 -5.06 -4.86
C GLY A 227 -0.10 -4.36 -4.44
N VAL A 228 1.00 -4.58 -5.15
CA VAL A 228 2.30 -4.03 -4.78
C VAL A 228 2.39 -2.54 -5.14
N GLY A 229 2.53 -1.66 -4.16
CA GLY A 229 2.77 -0.24 -4.37
C GLY A 229 4.22 0.07 -4.76
N GLY A 230 4.48 1.31 -5.21
CA GLY A 230 5.81 1.70 -5.67
C GLY A 230 6.90 1.59 -4.60
N ASP A 231 6.63 2.05 -3.38
CA ASP A 231 7.55 1.95 -2.24
C ASP A 231 7.71 0.51 -1.73
N GLU A 232 6.69 -0.32 -1.86
CA GLU A 232 6.74 -1.74 -1.54
C GLU A 232 7.60 -2.51 -2.55
N ILE A 233 7.53 -2.19 -3.86
CA ILE A 233 8.46 -2.70 -4.88
C ILE A 233 9.91 -2.33 -4.51
N MET A 234 10.13 -1.09 -4.10
CA MET A 234 11.44 -0.62 -3.67
C MET A 234 11.93 -1.36 -2.42
N ALA A 235 11.06 -1.56 -1.42
CA ALA A 235 11.36 -2.26 -0.19
C ALA A 235 11.65 -3.76 -0.42
N TYR A 236 11.00 -4.39 -1.40
CA TYR A 236 11.21 -5.79 -1.74
C TYR A 236 12.68 -6.10 -2.05
N ASN A 237 13.38 -5.19 -2.73
CA ASN A 237 14.81 -5.29 -2.98
C ASN A 237 15.60 -5.39 -1.67
N TYR A 238 15.30 -4.56 -0.66
CA TYR A 238 15.97 -4.60 0.65
C TYR A 238 15.70 -5.91 1.36
N TRP A 239 14.45 -6.40 1.34
CA TRP A 239 14.11 -7.68 1.96
C TRP A 239 14.83 -8.86 1.32
N LEU A 240 15.04 -8.84 0.00
CA LEU A 240 15.82 -9.85 -0.71
C LEU A 240 17.30 -9.81 -0.31
N ILE A 241 17.88 -8.61 -0.20
CA ILE A 241 19.27 -8.44 0.23
C ILE A 241 19.42 -8.90 1.69
N GLU A 242 18.54 -8.49 2.59
CA GLU A 242 18.58 -8.88 4.01
C GLU A 242 18.33 -10.37 4.22
N LYS A 243 17.52 -11.01 3.36
CA LYS A 243 17.33 -12.47 3.35
C LYS A 243 18.56 -13.24 2.85
N GLY A 244 19.48 -12.55 2.17
CA GLY A 244 20.72 -13.11 1.71
C GLY A 244 20.78 -13.48 0.21
N TYR A 245 19.74 -13.25 -0.58
CA TYR A 245 19.72 -13.68 -1.99
C TYR A 245 20.88 -13.11 -2.80
N ALA A 246 21.27 -11.85 -2.58
CA ALA A 246 22.42 -11.23 -3.21
C ALA A 246 23.75 -11.87 -2.74
N SER A 247 23.90 -12.04 -1.42
CA SER A 247 25.09 -12.66 -0.81
C SER A 247 25.25 -14.13 -1.20
N TYR A 248 24.15 -14.88 -1.32
CA TYR A 248 24.17 -16.27 -1.79
C TYR A 248 24.59 -16.38 -3.24
N THR A 249 24.26 -15.41 -4.08
CA THR A 249 24.74 -15.33 -5.48
C THR A 249 26.23 -15.00 -5.51
N GLY A 250 26.67 -14.13 -4.60
CA GLY A 250 28.05 -13.68 -4.46
C GLY A 250 28.45 -12.59 -5.46
N PRO A 251 29.65 -12.02 -5.31
CA PRO A 251 30.16 -10.99 -6.20
C PRO A 251 30.32 -11.54 -7.62
N ARG A 252 30.02 -10.68 -8.63
CA ARG A 252 30.20 -11.03 -10.04
C ARG A 252 31.69 -11.13 -10.37
N PRO A 253 32.16 -12.30 -10.79
CA PRO A 253 33.58 -12.46 -11.18
C PRO A 253 33.88 -11.74 -12.51
N PRO A 254 35.14 -11.44 -12.78
CA PRO A 254 35.58 -10.91 -14.08
C PRO A 254 35.18 -11.84 -15.23
N GLU A 255 34.88 -11.28 -16.40
CA GLU A 255 34.54 -12.06 -17.59
C GLU A 255 35.70 -12.89 -18.13
N SER A 256 36.93 -12.55 -17.74
CA SER A 256 38.15 -13.33 -18.07
C SER A 256 38.20 -14.69 -17.37
N ASP A 257 37.56 -14.86 -16.22
CA ASP A 257 37.43 -16.18 -15.56
C ASP A 257 36.06 -16.82 -15.92
N GLN A 258 36.05 -17.45 -17.10
CA GLN A 258 34.85 -18.06 -17.67
C GLN A 258 34.20 -19.09 -16.72
N LYS A 259 35.01 -19.91 -16.02
CA LYS A 259 34.50 -20.94 -15.10
C LYS A 259 33.80 -20.33 -13.90
N ALA A 260 34.41 -19.33 -13.28
CA ALA A 260 33.78 -18.63 -12.15
C ALA A 260 32.56 -17.83 -12.61
N HIS A 261 32.57 -17.23 -13.79
CA HIS A 261 31.48 -16.51 -14.38
C HIS A 261 30.29 -17.44 -14.68
N ASP A 262 30.48 -18.62 -15.25
CA ASP A 262 29.42 -19.59 -15.52
C ASP A 262 28.80 -20.15 -14.22
N ALA A 263 29.64 -20.40 -13.22
CA ALA A 263 29.14 -20.80 -11.89
C ALA A 263 28.29 -19.70 -11.23
N TRP A 264 28.74 -18.46 -11.30
CA TRP A 264 27.97 -17.30 -10.82
C TRP A 264 26.63 -17.14 -11.57
N LEU A 265 26.63 -17.28 -12.90
CA LEU A 265 25.40 -17.25 -13.71
C LEU A 265 24.41 -18.34 -13.33
N ALA A 266 24.90 -19.56 -13.06
CA ALA A 266 24.07 -20.68 -12.64
C ALA A 266 23.40 -20.38 -11.30
N ARG A 267 24.15 -19.85 -10.31
CA ARG A 267 23.62 -19.42 -9.01
C ARG A 267 22.62 -18.29 -9.16
N ALA A 268 22.95 -17.24 -9.91
CA ALA A 268 22.05 -16.11 -10.14
C ALA A 268 20.71 -16.55 -10.75
N ARG A 269 20.75 -17.42 -11.78
CA ARG A 269 19.52 -17.99 -12.37
C ARG A 269 18.72 -18.81 -11.35
N GLY A 270 19.39 -19.58 -10.52
CA GLY A 270 18.75 -20.40 -9.50
C GLY A 270 18.04 -19.53 -8.44
N TRP A 271 18.71 -18.53 -7.91
CA TRP A 271 18.14 -17.61 -6.92
C TRP A 271 17.04 -16.72 -7.52
N ILE A 272 17.17 -16.26 -8.77
CA ILE A 272 16.11 -15.55 -9.49
C ILE A 272 14.85 -16.42 -9.64
N ARG A 273 14.98 -17.73 -9.92
CA ARG A 273 13.83 -18.64 -9.98
C ARG A 273 13.13 -18.77 -8.63
N ILE A 274 13.88 -18.85 -7.51
CA ILE A 274 13.30 -18.93 -6.17
C ILE A 274 12.61 -17.61 -5.82
N MET A 275 13.21 -16.47 -6.10
CA MET A 275 12.61 -15.14 -5.94
C MET A 275 11.33 -15.00 -6.79
N THR A 276 11.34 -15.47 -8.04
CA THR A 276 10.14 -15.46 -8.89
C THR A 276 9.02 -16.29 -8.29
N LEU A 277 9.35 -17.47 -7.75
CA LEU A 277 8.38 -18.32 -7.05
C LEU A 277 7.80 -17.60 -5.81
N ASP A 278 8.65 -16.96 -5.01
CA ASP A 278 8.26 -16.15 -3.86
C ASP A 278 7.30 -15.01 -4.24
N ALA A 279 7.63 -14.26 -5.30
CA ALA A 279 6.79 -13.17 -5.81
C ALA A 279 5.44 -13.68 -6.36
N LEU A 280 5.40 -14.83 -7.04
CA LEU A 280 4.16 -15.40 -7.58
C LEU A 280 3.24 -15.95 -6.48
N PHE A 281 3.77 -16.60 -5.45
CA PHE A 281 2.99 -16.98 -4.28
C PHE A 281 2.42 -15.76 -3.56
N SER A 282 3.23 -14.73 -3.38
CA SER A 282 2.80 -13.46 -2.83
C SER A 282 1.67 -12.84 -3.66
N LEU A 283 1.84 -12.77 -4.99
CA LEU A 283 0.81 -12.30 -5.93
C LEU A 283 -0.52 -13.02 -5.75
N LEU A 284 -0.49 -14.35 -5.68
CA LEU A 284 -1.70 -15.15 -5.49
C LEU A 284 -2.39 -14.80 -4.16
N CYS A 285 -1.62 -14.73 -3.07
CA CYS A 285 -2.14 -14.45 -1.74
C CYS A 285 -2.80 -13.06 -1.67
N TYR A 286 -2.06 -12.00 -2.03
CA TYR A 286 -2.63 -10.68 -1.88
C TYR A 286 -3.74 -10.38 -2.91
N THR A 287 -3.66 -10.90 -4.14
CA THR A 287 -4.72 -10.72 -5.14
C THR A 287 -6.02 -11.36 -4.69
N LEU A 288 -5.96 -12.56 -4.12
CA LEU A 288 -7.15 -13.21 -3.57
C LEU A 288 -7.80 -12.33 -2.49
N VAL A 289 -7.02 -11.86 -1.54
CA VAL A 289 -7.54 -11.02 -0.44
C VAL A 289 -8.12 -9.71 -0.98
N THR A 290 -7.43 -9.08 -1.92
CA THR A 290 -7.88 -7.83 -2.54
C THR A 290 -9.23 -8.00 -3.26
N ILE A 291 -9.40 -9.11 -4.01
CA ILE A 291 -10.67 -9.47 -4.66
C ILE A 291 -11.79 -9.64 -3.61
N LEU A 292 -11.52 -10.33 -2.51
CA LEU A 292 -12.52 -10.56 -1.46
C LEU A 292 -12.99 -9.25 -0.82
N PHE A 293 -12.08 -8.32 -0.51
CA PHE A 293 -12.46 -7.01 0.02
C PHE A 293 -13.26 -6.18 -0.98
N TYR A 294 -12.89 -6.23 -2.26
CA TYR A 294 -13.67 -5.57 -3.30
C TYR A 294 -15.08 -6.12 -3.38
N ILE A 295 -15.22 -7.44 -3.41
CA ILE A 295 -16.51 -8.13 -3.48
C ILE A 295 -17.38 -7.80 -2.29
N LEU A 296 -16.84 -7.83 -1.05
CA LEU A 296 -17.60 -7.43 0.14
C LEU A 296 -18.07 -5.97 0.07
N GLY A 297 -17.19 -5.06 -0.40
CA GLY A 297 -17.56 -3.67 -0.64
C GLY A 297 -18.68 -3.53 -1.68
N ALA A 298 -18.58 -4.25 -2.79
CA ALA A 298 -19.54 -4.21 -3.89
C ALA A 298 -20.88 -4.88 -3.53
N ALA A 299 -20.84 -6.03 -2.85
CA ALA A 299 -22.04 -6.78 -2.52
C ALA A 299 -22.87 -6.13 -1.39
N VAL A 300 -22.20 -5.66 -0.35
CA VAL A 300 -22.89 -5.17 0.88
C VAL A 300 -22.94 -3.66 0.90
N LEU A 301 -21.77 -2.99 0.83
CA LEU A 301 -21.72 -1.55 1.09
C LEU A 301 -22.28 -0.71 -0.06
N HIS A 302 -22.13 -1.18 -1.30
CA HIS A 302 -22.73 -0.51 -2.46
C HIS A 302 -24.24 -0.44 -2.36
N VAL A 303 -24.86 -1.53 -1.90
CA VAL A 303 -26.31 -1.61 -1.72
C VAL A 303 -26.79 -0.76 -0.55
N LEU A 304 -26.06 -0.77 0.58
CA LEU A 304 -26.49 -0.10 1.81
C LEU A 304 -26.22 1.41 1.81
N HIS A 305 -25.05 1.85 1.34
CA HIS A 305 -24.58 3.21 1.61
C HIS A 305 -23.96 3.94 0.40
N GLY A 306 -23.50 3.26 -0.62
CA GLY A 306 -22.85 3.81 -1.83
C GLY A 306 -21.56 4.61 -1.56
N LYS A 307 -21.52 5.45 -0.53
CA LYS A 307 -20.36 6.23 -0.12
C LYS A 307 -20.04 6.06 1.36
N LEU A 308 -18.82 5.60 1.64
CA LEU A 308 -18.33 5.50 3.01
C LEU A 308 -17.97 6.88 3.56
N LYS A 309 -18.37 7.16 4.80
CA LYS A 309 -17.95 8.35 5.55
C LYS A 309 -16.61 8.11 6.24
N ASP A 310 -16.10 9.08 6.98
CA ASP A 310 -14.81 9.00 7.70
C ASP A 310 -15.01 8.69 9.21
N GLY A 311 -13.90 8.34 9.88
CA GLY A 311 -13.86 8.16 11.34
C GLY A 311 -14.61 6.92 11.84
N GLN A 312 -15.38 7.07 12.89
CA GLN A 312 -16.14 5.96 13.51
C GLN A 312 -17.24 5.41 12.59
N GLU A 313 -17.87 6.26 11.78
CA GLU A 313 -18.89 5.85 10.81
C GLU A 313 -18.29 4.94 9.73
N LEU A 314 -17.03 5.17 9.34
CA LEU A 314 -16.31 4.28 8.42
C LEU A 314 -16.20 2.86 9.00
N LEU A 315 -15.79 2.75 10.27
CA LEU A 315 -15.63 1.45 10.93
C LEU A 315 -16.97 0.73 11.08
N GLY A 316 -18.03 1.47 11.41
CA GLY A 316 -19.40 0.96 11.46
C GLY A 316 -19.80 0.37 10.11
N ALA A 317 -19.63 1.14 9.03
CA ALA A 317 -19.95 0.69 7.69
C ALA A 317 -19.11 -0.52 7.26
N LEU A 318 -17.79 -0.50 7.47
CA LEU A 318 -16.93 -1.64 7.16
C LEU A 318 -17.31 -2.91 7.93
N SER A 319 -17.78 -2.77 9.18
CA SER A 319 -18.22 -3.93 9.97
C SER A 319 -19.47 -4.59 9.39
N LEU A 320 -20.33 -3.85 8.66
CA LEU A 320 -21.54 -4.40 8.03
C LEU A 320 -21.20 -5.51 7.03
N MET A 321 -20.07 -5.44 6.34
CA MET A 321 -19.62 -6.52 5.44
C MET A 321 -19.57 -7.88 6.12
N TYR A 322 -19.34 -7.90 7.43
CA TYR A 322 -19.20 -9.11 8.23
C TYR A 322 -20.46 -9.40 9.05
N THR A 323 -21.13 -8.36 9.58
CA THR A 323 -22.33 -8.57 10.37
C THR A 323 -23.53 -8.98 9.52
N GLU A 324 -23.62 -8.51 8.29
CA GLU A 324 -24.67 -8.94 7.34
C GLU A 324 -24.47 -10.38 6.86
N SER A 325 -23.22 -10.88 6.87
CA SER A 325 -22.94 -12.26 6.45
C SER A 325 -22.93 -13.28 7.61
N LEU A 326 -22.43 -12.89 8.79
CA LEU A 326 -22.14 -13.79 9.91
C LEU A 326 -22.87 -13.42 11.22
N GLY A 327 -23.70 -12.38 11.19
CA GLY A 327 -24.45 -11.90 12.33
C GLY A 327 -23.70 -10.88 13.22
N PRO A 328 -24.39 -10.29 14.22
CA PRO A 328 -23.88 -9.13 14.98
C PRO A 328 -22.57 -9.35 15.74
N SER A 329 -22.28 -10.59 16.18
CA SER A 329 -21.04 -10.93 16.88
C SER A 329 -19.80 -10.79 16.02
N ALA A 330 -19.94 -10.90 14.69
CA ALA A 330 -18.83 -10.72 13.73
C ALA A 330 -18.20 -9.33 13.79
N LYS A 331 -18.92 -8.30 14.29
CA LYS A 331 -18.39 -6.96 14.50
C LYS A 331 -17.12 -6.95 15.37
N TRP A 332 -17.11 -7.71 16.45
CA TRP A 332 -15.97 -7.74 17.37
C TRP A 332 -14.77 -8.46 16.76
N ILE A 333 -15.01 -9.57 16.04
CA ILE A 333 -13.97 -10.27 15.29
C ILE A 333 -13.36 -9.34 14.24
N PHE A 334 -14.22 -8.62 13.49
CA PHE A 334 -13.78 -7.62 12.53
C PHE A 334 -12.94 -6.52 13.19
N MET A 335 -13.36 -5.94 14.30
CA MET A 335 -12.63 -4.86 14.97
C MET A 335 -11.22 -5.32 15.42
N VAL A 336 -11.11 -6.50 16.02
CA VAL A 336 -9.80 -7.07 16.39
C VAL A 336 -8.95 -7.33 15.15
N GLY A 337 -9.52 -7.92 14.11
CA GLY A 337 -8.85 -8.15 12.84
C GLY A 337 -8.39 -6.86 12.17
N ALA A 338 -9.20 -5.81 12.19
CA ALA A 338 -8.86 -4.51 11.65
C ALA A 338 -7.67 -3.87 12.38
N VAL A 339 -7.61 -3.95 13.73
CA VAL A 339 -6.41 -3.51 14.49
C VAL A 339 -5.18 -4.26 14.00
N VAL A 340 -5.23 -5.59 13.92
CA VAL A 340 -4.10 -6.41 13.51
C VAL A 340 -3.63 -6.06 12.10
N VAL A 341 -4.54 -5.96 11.16
CA VAL A 341 -4.27 -5.66 9.75
C VAL A 341 -3.68 -4.25 9.58
N LEU A 342 -4.27 -3.24 10.22
CA LEU A 342 -3.76 -1.87 10.15
C LEU A 342 -2.42 -1.71 10.88
N TYR A 343 -2.27 -2.35 12.05
CA TYR A 343 -1.03 -2.29 12.82
C TYR A 343 0.12 -3.01 12.13
N SER A 344 -0.13 -4.15 11.46
CA SER A 344 0.89 -4.84 10.65
C SER A 344 1.37 -3.98 9.48
N THR A 345 0.48 -3.21 8.86
CA THR A 345 0.84 -2.24 7.82
C THR A 345 1.76 -1.14 8.36
N LEU A 346 1.47 -0.60 9.56
CA LEU A 346 2.36 0.38 10.22
C LEU A 346 3.75 -0.19 10.45
N LEU A 347 3.85 -1.45 10.94
CA LEU A 347 5.13 -2.13 11.17
C LEU A 347 5.90 -2.33 9.87
N ALA A 348 5.25 -2.84 8.83
CA ALA A 348 5.85 -3.10 7.53
C ALA A 348 6.32 -1.79 6.86
N ALA A 349 5.46 -0.77 6.86
CA ALA A 349 5.79 0.54 6.31
C ALA A 349 6.96 1.18 7.05
N LEU A 350 6.95 1.21 8.38
CA LEU A 350 8.06 1.78 9.15
C LEU A 350 9.35 1.02 8.94
N GLY A 351 9.30 -0.32 8.93
CA GLY A 351 10.45 -1.18 8.67
C GLY A 351 11.08 -0.90 7.31
N ALA A 352 10.26 -0.75 6.27
CA ALA A 352 10.71 -0.42 4.91
C ALA A 352 11.24 1.02 4.82
N TRP A 353 10.44 1.99 5.25
CA TRP A 353 10.75 3.41 5.08
C TRP A 353 11.98 3.85 5.84
N THR A 354 12.21 3.34 7.06
CA THR A 354 13.43 3.65 7.81
C THR A 354 14.70 3.26 7.06
N ARG A 355 14.68 2.14 6.31
CA ARG A 355 15.81 1.71 5.46
C ARG A 355 15.96 2.59 4.22
N LEU A 356 14.86 2.80 3.50
CA LEU A 356 14.83 3.62 2.29
C LEU A 356 15.30 5.06 2.57
N PHE A 357 14.79 5.69 3.64
CA PHE A 357 15.19 7.04 4.02
C PHE A 357 16.64 7.11 4.53
N ALA A 358 17.09 6.13 5.34
CA ALA A 358 18.47 6.09 5.81
C ALA A 358 19.46 5.97 4.63
N ASP A 359 19.13 5.15 3.63
CA ASP A 359 19.93 5.00 2.41
C ASP A 359 19.88 6.27 1.55
N ALA A 360 18.71 6.86 1.34
CA ALA A 360 18.55 8.10 0.59
C ALA A 360 19.34 9.26 1.23
N PHE A 361 19.29 9.41 2.55
CA PHE A 361 20.05 10.41 3.27
C PHE A 361 21.56 10.19 3.16
N SER A 362 22.01 8.94 3.14
CA SER A 362 23.43 8.61 2.89
C SER A 362 23.88 9.13 1.52
N HIS A 363 23.07 8.95 0.47
CA HIS A 363 23.40 9.43 -0.88
C HIS A 363 23.41 10.96 -1.01
N ILE A 364 22.62 11.68 -0.23
CA ILE A 364 22.70 13.16 -0.20
C ILE A 364 23.81 13.68 0.72
N GLY A 365 24.51 12.79 1.41
CA GLY A 365 25.67 13.14 2.25
C GLY A 365 25.35 13.27 3.73
N VAL A 366 24.19 12.77 4.19
CA VAL A 366 23.77 12.75 5.59
C VAL A 366 23.81 11.32 6.11
N GLY A 367 24.83 10.98 6.87
CA GLY A 367 25.00 9.63 7.40
C GLY A 367 25.79 8.70 6.47
N ASP A 368 25.78 7.42 6.81
CA ASP A 368 26.45 6.36 6.06
C ASP A 368 25.65 5.07 6.22
N PHE A 369 24.98 4.65 5.14
CA PHE A 369 24.17 3.43 5.14
C PHE A 369 25.01 2.16 5.08
N GLN A 370 26.24 2.23 4.56
CA GLN A 370 27.12 1.07 4.45
C GLN A 370 27.71 0.67 5.81
N ASP A 371 27.93 1.63 6.72
CA ASP A 371 28.33 1.33 8.10
C ASP A 371 27.16 0.73 8.90
N PRO A 372 27.24 -0.52 9.37
CA PRO A 372 26.17 -1.17 10.12
C PRO A 372 25.71 -0.41 11.39
N LYS A 373 26.65 0.22 12.11
CA LYS A 373 26.35 0.97 13.33
C LYS A 373 25.60 2.27 13.03
N ARG A 374 26.07 3.01 12.02
CA ARG A 374 25.44 4.26 11.58
C ARG A 374 24.06 3.98 10.99
N ARG A 375 23.94 2.94 10.16
CA ARG A 375 22.64 2.47 9.62
C ARG A 375 21.65 2.14 10.72
N GLN A 376 22.04 1.32 11.71
CA GLN A 376 21.15 0.96 12.82
C GLN A 376 20.70 2.18 13.62
N LYS A 377 21.63 3.13 13.87
CA LYS A 377 21.30 4.39 14.53
C LYS A 377 20.32 5.24 13.70
N ALA A 378 20.53 5.33 12.39
CA ALA A 378 19.63 6.05 11.48
C ALA A 378 18.23 5.43 11.44
N ILE A 379 18.13 4.09 11.37
CA ILE A 379 16.86 3.36 11.46
C ILE A 379 16.17 3.63 12.80
N ALA A 380 16.89 3.57 13.92
CA ALA A 380 16.32 3.80 15.24
C ALA A 380 15.80 5.24 15.40
N ILE A 381 16.56 6.25 15.00
CA ILE A 381 16.11 7.66 15.03
C ILE A 381 14.94 7.85 14.05
N GLY A 382 15.08 7.35 12.83
CA GLY A 382 14.06 7.46 11.78
C GLY A 382 12.73 6.86 12.21
N SER A 383 12.74 5.75 12.99
CA SER A 383 11.50 5.12 13.46
C SER A 383 10.66 6.04 14.35
N PHE A 384 11.28 6.81 15.25
CA PHE A 384 10.56 7.78 16.08
C PHE A 384 10.16 9.04 15.29
N VAL A 385 11.04 9.56 14.44
CA VAL A 385 10.76 10.76 13.65
C VAL A 385 9.62 10.51 12.67
N ILE A 386 9.66 9.39 11.92
CA ILE A 386 8.64 9.05 10.94
C ILE A 386 7.26 8.87 11.61
N THR A 387 7.21 8.13 12.72
CA THR A 387 5.93 7.92 13.44
C THR A 387 5.39 9.20 14.08
N ALA A 388 6.26 10.08 14.55
CA ALA A 388 5.85 11.41 15.04
C ALA A 388 5.21 12.24 13.90
N ILE A 389 5.82 12.25 12.71
CA ILE A 389 5.25 12.93 11.54
C ILE A 389 3.88 12.33 11.18
N TRP A 390 3.72 11.01 11.17
CA TRP A 390 2.43 10.36 10.92
C TRP A 390 1.35 10.79 11.91
N ALA A 391 1.68 10.80 13.20
CA ALA A 391 0.75 11.25 14.24
C ALA A 391 0.35 12.72 14.09
N ILE A 392 1.33 13.60 13.82
CA ILE A 392 1.10 15.03 13.59
C ILE A 392 0.18 15.25 12.38
N LEU A 393 0.45 14.57 11.25
CA LEU A 393 -0.39 14.67 10.05
C LEU A 393 -1.82 14.20 10.33
N TYR A 394 -1.98 13.12 11.10
CA TYR A 394 -3.32 12.68 11.49
C TYR A 394 -4.04 13.73 12.35
N PHE A 395 -3.39 14.33 13.34
CA PHE A 395 -4.00 15.36 14.19
C PHE A 395 -4.36 16.65 13.41
N ILE A 396 -3.64 16.94 12.33
CA ILE A 396 -3.96 18.10 11.46
C ILE A 396 -5.18 17.82 10.59
N PHE A 397 -5.27 16.63 10.00
CA PHE A 397 -6.29 16.34 8.97
C PHE A 397 -7.53 15.63 9.51
N GLU A 398 -7.42 14.78 10.52
CA GLU A 398 -8.48 14.00 11.17
C GLU A 398 -9.44 13.25 10.21
N LYS A 399 -9.01 12.97 8.96
CA LYS A 399 -9.80 12.30 7.91
C LYS A 399 -9.06 11.09 7.35
N PRO A 400 -9.01 9.97 8.09
CA PRO A 400 -8.16 8.83 7.77
C PRO A 400 -8.48 8.21 6.40
N LYS A 401 -9.75 8.05 6.02
CA LYS A 401 -10.13 7.52 4.70
C LYS A 401 -9.57 8.40 3.57
N LEU A 402 -9.80 9.71 3.64
CA LEU A 402 -9.29 10.65 2.64
C LEU A 402 -7.76 10.64 2.55
N MET A 403 -7.09 10.60 3.70
CA MET A 403 -5.62 10.54 3.79
C MET A 403 -5.07 9.29 3.09
N ILE A 404 -5.71 8.13 3.29
CA ILE A 404 -5.33 6.86 2.65
C ILE A 404 -5.58 6.92 1.14
N LEU A 405 -6.72 7.42 0.69
CA LEU A 405 -7.03 7.54 -0.74
C LEU A 405 -6.08 8.51 -1.46
N VAL A 406 -5.74 9.64 -0.83
CA VAL A 406 -4.74 10.59 -1.37
C VAL A 406 -3.38 9.91 -1.47
N GLY A 407 -3.00 9.12 -0.46
CA GLY A 407 -1.76 8.35 -0.50
C GLY A 407 -1.74 7.31 -1.63
N GLY A 408 -2.85 6.64 -1.90
CA GLY A 408 -2.98 5.74 -3.04
C GLY A 408 -2.79 6.45 -4.38
N PHE A 409 -3.35 7.65 -4.51
CA PHE A 409 -3.14 8.51 -5.66
C PHE A 409 -1.66 8.90 -5.84
N ILE A 410 -0.98 9.28 -4.76
CA ILE A 410 0.46 9.59 -4.77
C ILE A 410 1.28 8.35 -5.15
N THR A 411 0.89 7.17 -4.68
CA THR A 411 1.54 5.90 -5.03
C THR A 411 1.46 5.63 -6.54
N ALA A 412 0.34 5.95 -7.19
CA ALA A 412 0.23 5.84 -8.64
C ALA A 412 1.24 6.74 -9.39
N VAL A 413 1.58 7.90 -8.81
CA VAL A 413 2.64 8.79 -9.35
C VAL A 413 4.03 8.21 -9.08
N ILE A 414 4.29 7.68 -7.88
CA ILE A 414 5.58 7.04 -7.55
C ILE A 414 5.86 5.85 -8.48
N LEU A 415 4.82 5.12 -8.87
CA LEU A 415 4.96 4.00 -9.81
C LEU A 415 5.55 4.41 -11.16
N LEU A 416 5.43 5.68 -11.61
CA LEU A 416 6.09 6.17 -12.83
C LEU A 416 7.61 6.18 -12.69
N LEU A 417 8.11 6.62 -11.53
CA LEU A 417 9.55 6.61 -11.26
C LEU A 417 10.09 5.17 -11.14
N VAL A 418 9.34 4.30 -10.46
CA VAL A 418 9.64 2.87 -10.33
C VAL A 418 9.64 2.20 -11.70
N LEU A 419 8.68 2.54 -12.56
CA LEU A 419 8.59 2.05 -13.92
C LEU A 419 9.83 2.44 -14.74
N PHE A 420 10.22 3.71 -14.70
CA PHE A 420 11.42 4.17 -15.40
C PHE A 420 12.67 3.40 -14.93
N ALA A 421 12.83 3.22 -13.62
CA ALA A 421 13.93 2.44 -13.07
C ALA A 421 13.89 0.97 -13.53
N ALA A 422 12.72 0.32 -13.53
CA ALA A 422 12.54 -1.05 -13.99
C ALA A 422 12.98 -1.21 -15.45
N PHE A 423 12.65 -0.24 -16.32
CA PHE A 423 13.08 -0.24 -17.72
C PHE A 423 14.58 -0.11 -17.86
N VAL A 424 15.23 0.78 -17.11
CA VAL A 424 16.68 0.92 -17.12
C VAL A 424 17.33 -0.36 -16.61
N MET A 425 16.86 -0.93 -15.51
CA MET A 425 17.34 -2.21 -14.97
C MET A 425 17.23 -3.33 -16.02
N ARG A 426 16.08 -3.42 -16.71
CA ARG A 426 15.79 -4.48 -17.67
C ARG A 426 16.62 -4.36 -18.95
N PHE A 427 16.66 -3.18 -19.56
CA PHE A 427 17.18 -3.03 -20.92
C PHE A 427 18.64 -2.57 -20.96
N HIS A 428 19.12 -1.88 -19.91
CA HIS A 428 20.47 -1.33 -19.86
C HIS A 428 21.41 -2.08 -18.90
N TRP A 429 20.91 -2.52 -17.72
CA TRP A 429 21.77 -3.07 -16.68
C TRP A 429 21.75 -4.60 -16.57
N SER A 430 20.66 -5.24 -17.04
CA SER A 430 20.52 -6.70 -16.94
C SER A 430 21.57 -7.41 -17.81
N PRO A 431 22.38 -8.32 -17.25
CA PRO A 431 23.29 -9.15 -18.03
C PRO A 431 22.54 -9.92 -19.12
N THR A 432 23.11 -9.98 -20.33
CA THR A 432 22.47 -10.63 -21.50
C THR A 432 22.09 -12.08 -21.24
N GLN A 433 22.94 -12.79 -20.47
CA GLN A 433 22.75 -14.19 -20.10
C GLN A 433 21.62 -14.42 -19.08
N LEU A 434 21.18 -13.36 -18.36
CA LEU A 434 20.08 -13.40 -17.38
C LEU A 434 18.77 -12.79 -17.93
N LYS A 435 18.76 -12.40 -19.21
CA LYS A 435 17.58 -11.82 -19.82
C LYS A 435 16.43 -12.85 -19.91
N PRO A 436 15.21 -12.50 -19.47
CA PRO A 436 14.05 -13.36 -19.60
C PRO A 436 13.55 -13.47 -21.05
N SER A 437 12.49 -14.26 -21.24
CA SER A 437 11.88 -14.47 -22.56
C SER A 437 11.25 -13.21 -23.14
N ARG A 438 11.03 -13.17 -24.47
CA ARG A 438 10.30 -12.10 -25.16
C ARG A 438 8.85 -11.92 -24.66
N LEU A 439 8.22 -13.01 -24.22
CA LEU A 439 6.88 -12.95 -23.61
C LEU A 439 6.88 -12.15 -22.30
N TYR A 440 7.93 -12.29 -21.50
CA TYR A 440 8.09 -11.50 -20.30
C TYR A 440 8.29 -10.00 -20.63
N ASP A 441 9.07 -9.68 -21.66
CA ASP A 441 9.25 -8.30 -22.12
C ASP A 441 7.94 -7.68 -22.59
N LEU A 442 7.12 -8.45 -23.32
CA LEU A 442 5.77 -8.02 -23.69
C LEU A 442 4.90 -7.75 -22.45
N ALA A 443 4.90 -8.65 -21.46
CA ALA A 443 4.17 -8.46 -20.21
C ALA A 443 4.65 -7.21 -19.47
N LEU A 444 5.97 -6.95 -19.41
CA LEU A 444 6.53 -5.75 -18.82
C LEU A 444 6.10 -4.48 -19.56
N CYS A 445 6.09 -4.51 -20.91
CA CYS A 445 5.62 -3.38 -21.73
C CYS A 445 4.12 -3.10 -21.52
N LEU A 446 3.29 -4.14 -21.47
CA LEU A 446 1.85 -3.99 -21.17
C LEU A 446 1.63 -3.42 -19.76
N SER A 447 2.38 -3.91 -18.79
CA SER A 447 2.40 -3.35 -17.42
C SER A 447 2.80 -1.88 -17.41
N ALA A 448 3.81 -1.53 -18.21
CA ALA A 448 4.27 -0.16 -18.36
C ALA A 448 3.20 0.77 -18.92
N LEU A 449 2.51 0.35 -19.98
CA LEU A 449 1.42 1.14 -20.57
C LEU A 449 0.29 1.37 -19.56
N ALA A 450 -0.11 0.35 -18.81
CA ALA A 450 -1.15 0.46 -17.81
C ALA A 450 -0.78 1.41 -16.68
N ILE A 451 0.45 1.29 -16.14
CA ILE A 451 0.96 2.13 -15.05
C ILE A 451 1.17 3.56 -15.54
N ALA A 452 1.72 3.75 -16.73
CA ALA A 452 1.89 5.08 -17.33
C ALA A 452 0.54 5.77 -17.54
N PHE A 453 -0.44 5.07 -18.05
CA PHE A 453 -1.80 5.60 -18.19
C PHE A 453 -2.38 6.03 -16.85
N GLY A 454 -2.38 5.15 -15.83
CA GLY A 454 -2.88 5.45 -14.49
C GLY A 454 -2.13 6.61 -13.82
N GLY A 455 -0.79 6.62 -13.90
CA GLY A 455 0.06 7.66 -13.30
C GLY A 455 -0.09 9.03 -13.98
N ILE A 456 -0.07 9.07 -15.31
CA ILE A 456 -0.25 10.32 -16.08
C ILE A 456 -1.66 10.88 -15.86
N TRP A 457 -2.66 10.01 -15.86
CA TRP A 457 -4.03 10.41 -15.54
C TRP A 457 -4.13 11.00 -14.13
N SER A 458 -3.48 10.36 -13.14
CA SER A 458 -3.38 10.89 -11.78
C SER A 458 -2.83 12.31 -11.76
N ILE A 459 -1.71 12.55 -12.42
CA ILE A 459 -1.10 13.89 -12.49
C ILE A 459 -2.08 14.89 -13.13
N SER A 460 -2.72 14.51 -14.24
CA SER A 460 -3.66 15.41 -14.94
C SER A 460 -4.87 15.80 -14.08
N MET A 461 -5.41 14.84 -13.30
CA MET A 461 -6.50 15.11 -12.36
C MET A 461 -6.06 15.99 -11.18
N GLY A 462 -4.86 15.74 -10.66
CA GLY A 462 -4.29 16.58 -9.59
C GLY A 462 -4.12 18.02 -10.03
N LEU A 463 -3.55 18.24 -11.22
CA LEU A 463 -3.36 19.57 -11.81
C LEU A 463 -4.71 20.27 -12.06
N ARG A 464 -5.69 19.58 -12.65
CA ARG A 464 -7.03 20.15 -12.87
C ARG A 464 -7.67 20.61 -11.56
N LYS A 465 -7.67 19.80 -10.51
CA LYS A 465 -8.20 20.20 -9.19
C LYS A 465 -7.46 21.39 -8.58
N PHE A 466 -6.19 21.57 -8.90
CA PHE A 466 -5.39 22.69 -8.41
C PHE A 466 -5.73 23.98 -9.17
N PHE A 467 -5.91 23.92 -10.50
CA PHE A 467 -6.20 25.09 -11.34
C PHE A 467 -7.69 25.43 -11.42
N ASP A 468 -8.60 24.46 -11.30
CA ASP A 468 -10.06 24.64 -11.35
C ASP A 468 -10.67 25.04 -9.98
N LYS A 469 -9.87 25.47 -9.00
CA LYS A 469 -10.43 26.10 -7.79
C LYS A 469 -11.13 27.38 -8.24
N PRO A 470 -12.47 27.51 -8.06
CA PRO A 470 -13.15 28.75 -8.41
C PRO A 470 -12.56 29.89 -7.58
N ALA A 471 -12.38 31.03 -8.23
CA ALA A 471 -12.08 32.31 -7.62
C ALA A 471 -13.30 32.81 -6.81
N GLU A 472 -13.76 32.07 -5.84
CA GLU A 472 -14.98 32.27 -5.08
C GLU A 472 -14.71 32.61 -3.60
N LYS A 473 -13.77 33.52 -3.36
CA LYS A 473 -13.59 34.18 -2.05
C LYS A 473 -13.22 35.66 -2.09
N THR A 474 -13.44 36.35 -3.21
CA THR A 474 -13.17 37.80 -3.26
C THR A 474 -14.42 38.66 -3.49
N ALA A 475 -15.62 38.07 -3.46
CA ALA A 475 -16.88 38.81 -3.70
C ALA A 475 -17.81 38.90 -2.48
N LEU A 476 -17.28 38.86 -1.25
CA LEU A 476 -18.08 39.05 -0.03
C LEU A 476 -17.61 40.19 0.85
N HIS A 477 -17.10 41.25 0.23
CA HIS A 477 -16.99 42.58 0.87
C HIS A 477 -17.35 43.65 -0.15
N GLY A 478 -18.61 43.86 -0.39
CA GLY A 478 -19.11 44.92 -1.22
C GLY A 478 -20.61 44.81 -1.43
N SER A 479 -21.35 45.60 -0.68
CA SER A 479 -22.75 45.98 -0.85
C SER A 479 -23.75 45.27 0.05
N ALA A 480 -23.92 45.85 1.21
CA ALA A 480 -25.17 45.83 1.95
C ALA A 480 -26.22 46.66 1.21
N ALA A 481 -27.27 46.04 0.73
CA ALA A 481 -28.57 46.64 0.48
C ALA A 481 -29.66 45.56 0.61
N LEU A 482 -30.41 45.64 1.69
CA LEU A 482 -31.62 44.84 1.95
C LEU A 482 -32.74 45.32 1.01
N PRO A 483 -33.48 44.45 0.34
CA PRO A 483 -34.81 44.75 -0.11
C PRO A 483 -35.85 44.32 0.97
N GLN A 484 -36.75 45.25 1.25
CA GLN A 484 -37.88 45.11 2.18
C GLN A 484 -38.80 43.97 1.81
N ALA A 485 -39.23 43.23 2.84
CA ALA A 485 -40.19 42.15 2.75
C ALA A 485 -41.58 42.74 2.42
N HIS A 486 -42.18 42.33 1.33
CA HIS A 486 -43.61 42.46 1.09
C HIS A 486 -44.34 41.39 1.92
N GLN A 487 -45.15 41.87 2.87
CA GLN A 487 -46.13 41.07 3.62
C GLN A 487 -47.29 40.69 2.69
N VAL A 488 -47.53 39.41 2.55
CA VAL A 488 -48.77 38.86 1.95
C VAL A 488 -49.74 38.53 3.10
N PRO A 489 -51.02 38.97 3.04
CA PRO A 489 -51.97 38.79 4.12
C PRO A 489 -52.50 37.38 4.19
N VAL A 490 -52.48 36.82 5.41
CA VAL A 490 -53.12 35.54 5.78
C VAL A 490 -54.61 35.70 5.81
N ARG A 491 -55.37 34.90 5.07
CA ARG A 491 -56.82 34.71 5.25
C ARG A 491 -57.08 33.65 6.33
N PRO A 492 -58.00 33.89 7.29
CA PRO A 492 -58.48 32.88 8.18
C PRO A 492 -59.63 32.10 7.52
N ASP A 493 -59.76 30.84 7.87
CA ASP A 493 -60.83 29.89 7.63
C ASP A 493 -60.45 28.66 6.82
N GLN A 494 -60.13 27.63 7.55
CA GLN A 494 -60.64 26.27 7.35
C GLN A 494 -60.19 25.35 8.51
N GLN A 495 -61.10 25.25 9.49
CA GLN A 495 -61.13 24.19 10.49
C GLN A 495 -61.53 22.89 9.79
N LEU A 496 -60.78 21.79 9.98
CA LEU A 496 -61.19 20.42 9.70
C LEU A 496 -61.28 19.62 11.01
N PRO A 497 -62.29 18.73 11.18
CA PRO A 497 -62.65 18.20 12.44
C PRO A 497 -61.86 17.05 12.97
N ILE A 498 -61.67 17.04 14.29
CA ILE A 498 -61.10 15.95 15.07
C ILE A 498 -62.13 14.79 15.13
N HIS A 499 -61.73 13.62 14.62
CA HIS A 499 -62.44 12.36 14.92
C HIS A 499 -61.68 11.60 16.00
N HIS A 500 -62.29 11.60 17.22
CA HIS A 500 -62.08 10.60 18.25
C HIS A 500 -62.69 9.29 17.83
N HIS A 501 -62.00 8.18 17.85
CA HIS A 501 -62.54 6.86 18.11
C HIS A 501 -61.63 6.07 19.04
N ARG A 502 -62.34 5.47 19.97
CA ARG A 502 -62.00 4.68 21.16
C ARG A 502 -60.98 3.60 20.98
#